data_d335495c8e5f3f9e3713c4f0c0653eba
#
_entry.id   d335495c8e5f3f9e3713c4f0c0653eba
#
_cell.length_a   1.000
_cell.length_b   1.000
_cell.length_c   1.000
_cell.angle_alpha   90.00
_cell.angle_beta   90.00
_cell.angle_gamma   90.00
#
_symmetry.space_group_name_H-M   'P 1'
#
loop_
_entity.id
_entity.type
_entity.pdbx_description
1 polymer ?
#
loop_
_entity_poly.entity_id
_entity_poly.type
_entity_poly.pdbx_seq_one_letter_code
_entity_poly.pdbx_strand_id
1 'polypeptide(L)'
;MRMARSAGNIAGFAFGVGTLLGAAVLARRPITQTEIGTFREVNELPGDVYWAIWLPMQYGTFGTVPAAAALALARRRPRLALAIAAGGTAAWVLAKAVKPMVDRGRPASVLGDVSLRGAEEGDKGFPSGHAAVSAALTVMVWPSASTGWRATLAALAGFVPFARMYVGAHLPLDVVGGSALGVAIGSAVNLAIPSTRLE
;
A
#
# COMPACT_ATOMS: atom_id res chain seq x y z
N MET A 1 28.26 2.83 -3.27
CA MET A 1 26.88 2.78 -3.80
C MET A 1 26.05 1.59 -3.25
N ARG A 2 26.58 0.36 -3.24
CA ARG A 2 25.85 -0.83 -2.70
C ARG A 2 25.54 -0.72 -1.21
N MET A 3 26.50 -0.28 -0.38
CA MET A 3 26.32 -0.09 1.07
C MET A 3 25.24 0.96 1.40
N ALA A 4 25.21 2.08 0.70
CA ALA A 4 24.20 3.12 0.92
C ALA A 4 22.78 2.64 0.58
N ARG A 5 22.62 1.78 -0.45
CA ARG A 5 21.31 1.17 -0.78
C ARG A 5 20.87 0.17 0.27
N SER A 6 21.80 -0.63 0.81
CA SER A 6 21.48 -1.57 1.89
C SER A 6 21.07 -0.82 3.16
N ALA A 7 21.76 0.26 3.53
CA ALA A 7 21.40 1.12 4.66
C ALA A 7 20.00 1.73 4.49
N GLY A 8 19.67 2.24 3.29
CA GLY A 8 18.35 2.78 3.00
C GLY A 8 17.23 1.72 3.11
N ASN A 9 17.46 0.49 2.64
CA ASN A 9 16.48 -0.58 2.78
C ASN A 9 16.35 -1.07 4.23
N ILE A 10 17.44 -1.12 5.01
CA ILE A 10 17.38 -1.44 6.44
C ILE A 10 16.57 -0.39 7.19
N ALA A 11 16.83 0.89 6.93
CA ALA A 11 16.07 1.99 7.51
C ALA A 11 14.58 1.93 7.09
N GLY A 12 14.29 1.67 5.81
CA GLY A 12 12.93 1.51 5.29
C GLY A 12 12.20 0.34 5.94
N PHE A 13 12.88 -0.79 6.12
CA PHE A 13 12.33 -1.94 6.83
C PHE A 13 11.98 -1.61 8.29
N ALA A 14 12.94 -1.04 9.03
CA ALA A 14 12.74 -0.68 10.43
C ALA A 14 11.62 0.36 10.59
N PHE A 15 11.60 1.40 9.74
CA PHE A 15 10.56 2.41 9.71
C PHE A 15 9.18 1.79 9.41
N GLY A 16 9.10 0.94 8.37
CA GLY A 16 7.86 0.28 8.00
C GLY A 16 7.32 -0.62 9.11
N VAL A 17 8.17 -1.44 9.73
CA VAL A 17 7.76 -2.29 10.87
C VAL A 17 7.33 -1.44 12.06
N GLY A 18 8.11 -0.44 12.45
CA GLY A 18 7.79 0.43 13.58
C GLY A 18 6.46 1.18 13.37
N THR A 19 6.25 1.73 12.18
CA THR A 19 4.99 2.43 11.83
C THR A 19 3.80 1.47 11.79
N LEU A 20 3.96 0.26 11.23
CA LEU A 20 2.90 -0.75 11.22
C LEU A 20 2.49 -1.15 12.64
N LEU A 21 3.45 -1.42 13.52
CA LEU A 21 3.17 -1.78 14.91
C LEU A 21 2.51 -0.63 15.67
N GLY A 22 3.01 0.59 15.52
CA GLY A 22 2.39 1.77 16.11
C GLY A 22 0.96 1.99 15.62
N ALA A 23 0.74 1.92 14.31
CA ALA A 23 -0.60 2.02 13.72
C ALA A 23 -1.52 0.89 14.20
N ALA A 24 -1.02 -0.35 14.33
CA ALA A 24 -1.79 -1.47 14.83
C ALA A 24 -2.22 -1.30 16.30
N VAL A 25 -1.34 -0.77 17.13
CA VAL A 25 -1.66 -0.45 18.54
C VAL A 25 -2.74 0.64 18.63
N LEU A 26 -2.60 1.70 17.82
CA LEU A 26 -3.58 2.79 17.77
C LEU A 26 -4.92 2.31 17.16
N ALA A 27 -4.87 1.45 16.15
CA ALA A 27 -6.06 0.92 15.48
C ALA A 27 -6.94 0.03 16.36
N ARG A 28 -6.39 -0.51 17.46
CA ARG A 28 -7.16 -1.25 18.49
C ARG A 28 -7.87 -0.35 19.51
N ARG A 29 -7.56 0.95 19.50
CA ARG A 29 -8.22 1.93 20.38
C ARG A 29 -9.52 2.43 19.73
N PRO A 30 -10.41 3.05 20.50
CA PRO A 30 -11.57 3.74 19.94
C PRO A 30 -11.14 4.75 18.86
N ILE A 31 -11.94 4.84 17.80
CA ILE A 31 -11.67 5.75 16.68
C ILE A 31 -11.77 7.19 17.18
N THR A 32 -10.75 8.00 16.94
CA THR A 32 -10.70 9.39 17.39
C THR A 32 -11.51 10.30 16.48
N GLN A 33 -11.99 11.44 17.02
CA GLN A 33 -12.69 12.46 16.22
C GLN A 33 -11.82 13.01 15.09
N THR A 34 -10.51 13.14 15.33
CA THR A 34 -9.55 13.55 14.28
C THR A 34 -9.52 12.54 13.13
N GLU A 35 -9.51 11.24 13.42
CA GLU A 35 -9.50 10.21 12.40
C GLU A 35 -10.82 10.19 11.61
N ILE A 36 -11.95 10.36 12.30
CA ILE A 36 -13.27 10.47 11.67
C ILE A 36 -13.35 11.71 10.77
N GLY A 37 -12.88 12.86 11.25
CA GLY A 37 -12.86 14.11 10.49
C GLY A 37 -12.03 13.97 9.21
N THR A 38 -10.78 13.46 9.33
CA THR A 38 -9.91 13.22 8.18
C THR A 38 -10.54 12.26 7.15
N PHE A 39 -11.21 11.21 7.63
CA PHE A 39 -11.92 10.28 6.75
C PHE A 39 -13.07 10.98 6.01
N ARG A 40 -13.90 11.73 6.71
CA ARG A 40 -15.07 12.44 6.15
C ARG A 40 -14.66 13.48 5.12
N GLU A 41 -13.64 14.29 5.40
CA GLU A 41 -13.11 15.28 4.44
C GLU A 41 -12.80 14.65 3.08
N VAL A 42 -12.32 13.42 3.05
CA VAL A 42 -12.00 12.69 1.81
C VAL A 42 -13.22 11.95 1.26
N ASN A 43 -14.02 11.32 2.12
CA ASN A 43 -15.15 10.48 1.70
C ASN A 43 -16.34 11.31 1.19
N GLU A 44 -16.50 12.55 1.66
CA GLU A 44 -17.56 13.47 1.25
C GLU A 44 -17.25 14.21 -0.07
N LEU A 45 -16.07 14.02 -0.66
CA LEU A 45 -15.75 14.58 -1.97
C LEU A 45 -16.79 14.15 -3.03
N PRO A 46 -17.05 14.98 -4.06
CA PRO A 46 -18.07 14.73 -5.07
C PRO A 46 -17.91 13.38 -5.76
N GLY A 47 -19.04 12.76 -6.12
CA GLY A 47 -19.08 11.45 -6.77
C GLY A 47 -18.69 11.46 -8.25
N ASP A 48 -18.78 12.61 -8.91
CA ASP A 48 -18.45 12.82 -10.33
C ASP A 48 -16.96 12.60 -10.65
N VAL A 49 -16.09 12.77 -9.66
CA VAL A 49 -14.64 12.47 -9.80
C VAL A 49 -14.29 10.98 -9.63
N TYR A 50 -15.28 10.10 -9.43
CA TYR A 50 -15.07 8.68 -9.15
C TYR A 50 -14.11 8.00 -10.12
N TRP A 51 -14.31 8.14 -11.43
CA TRP A 51 -13.48 7.46 -12.43
C TRP A 51 -12.05 7.96 -12.47
N ALA A 52 -11.85 9.26 -12.20
CA ALA A 52 -10.52 9.86 -12.09
C ALA A 52 -9.75 9.32 -10.89
N ILE A 53 -10.45 8.95 -9.81
CA ILE A 53 -9.86 8.35 -8.61
C ILE A 53 -9.72 6.83 -8.74
N TRP A 54 -10.73 6.17 -9.31
CA TRP A 54 -10.78 4.72 -9.42
C TRP A 54 -9.62 4.16 -10.28
N LEU A 55 -9.32 4.79 -11.41
CA LEU A 55 -8.30 4.29 -12.33
C LEU A 55 -6.88 4.26 -11.73
N PRO A 56 -6.33 5.35 -11.14
CA PRO A 56 -5.03 5.29 -10.48
C PRO A 56 -5.03 4.38 -9.23
N MET A 57 -6.17 4.22 -8.55
CA MET A 57 -6.30 3.32 -7.40
C MET A 57 -5.98 1.87 -7.77
N GLN A 58 -6.19 1.47 -9.04
CA GLN A 58 -5.90 0.10 -9.50
C GLN A 58 -4.42 -0.26 -9.34
N TYR A 59 -3.51 0.71 -9.22
CA TYR A 59 -2.10 0.44 -8.90
C TYR A 59 -1.93 -0.35 -7.60
N GLY A 60 -2.87 -0.26 -6.65
CA GLY A 60 -2.86 -1.01 -5.40
C GLY A 60 -3.57 -2.37 -5.45
N THR A 61 -4.18 -2.76 -6.55
CA THR A 61 -4.85 -4.07 -6.66
C THR A 61 -3.86 -5.22 -6.77
N PHE A 62 -4.27 -6.42 -6.35
CA PHE A 62 -3.44 -7.61 -6.53
C PHE A 62 -3.15 -7.90 -8.01
N GLY A 63 -4.07 -7.58 -8.92
CA GLY A 63 -3.90 -7.75 -10.37
C GLY A 63 -2.68 -7.01 -10.95
N THR A 64 -2.28 -5.89 -10.32
CA THR A 64 -1.08 -5.14 -10.74
C THR A 64 0.21 -5.94 -10.49
N VAL A 65 0.23 -6.85 -9.51
CA VAL A 65 1.42 -7.66 -9.20
C VAL A 65 1.83 -8.55 -10.38
N PRO A 66 0.98 -9.47 -10.88
CA PRO A 66 1.34 -10.29 -12.04
C PRO A 66 1.57 -9.45 -13.29
N ALA A 67 0.81 -8.38 -13.52
CA ALA A 67 1.02 -7.50 -14.67
C ALA A 67 2.39 -6.82 -14.65
N ALA A 68 2.80 -6.26 -13.50
CA ALA A 68 4.11 -5.63 -13.34
C ALA A 68 5.26 -6.66 -13.43
N ALA A 69 5.08 -7.87 -12.88
CA ALA A 69 6.05 -8.95 -13.00
C ALA A 69 6.21 -9.40 -14.45
N ALA A 70 5.12 -9.58 -15.18
CA ALA A 70 5.14 -9.91 -16.62
C ALA A 70 5.84 -8.81 -17.44
N LEU A 71 5.56 -7.54 -17.15
CA LEU A 71 6.25 -6.41 -17.79
C LEU A 71 7.76 -6.44 -17.51
N ALA A 72 8.15 -6.74 -16.28
CA ALA A 72 9.57 -6.86 -15.92
C ALA A 72 10.25 -8.03 -16.67
N LEU A 73 9.56 -9.17 -16.84
CA LEU A 73 10.04 -10.29 -17.67
C LEU A 73 10.18 -9.90 -19.14
N ALA A 74 9.17 -9.25 -19.71
CA ALA A 74 9.21 -8.75 -21.09
C ALA A 74 10.37 -7.76 -21.33
N ARG A 75 10.75 -7.02 -20.29
CA ARG A 75 11.92 -6.12 -20.27
C ARG A 75 13.23 -6.84 -19.93
N ARG A 76 13.25 -8.18 -19.94
CA ARG A 76 14.41 -9.04 -19.63
C ARG A 76 15.01 -8.77 -18.24
N ARG A 77 14.16 -8.49 -17.24
CA ARG A 77 14.55 -8.22 -15.85
C ARG A 77 14.00 -9.29 -14.89
N PRO A 78 14.45 -10.56 -14.98
CA PRO A 78 13.83 -11.66 -14.24
C PRO A 78 13.96 -11.52 -12.74
N ARG A 79 15.05 -10.93 -12.21
CA ARG A 79 15.22 -10.67 -10.78
C ARG A 79 14.20 -9.65 -10.27
N LEU A 80 13.94 -8.59 -11.04
CA LEU A 80 12.90 -7.61 -10.70
C LEU A 80 11.52 -8.25 -10.76
N ALA A 81 11.25 -9.08 -11.77
CA ALA A 81 9.98 -9.81 -11.88
C ALA A 81 9.75 -10.72 -10.68
N LEU A 82 10.78 -11.47 -10.25
CA LEU A 82 10.72 -12.30 -9.05
C LEU A 82 10.48 -11.47 -7.78
N ALA A 83 11.18 -10.36 -7.63
CA ALA A 83 11.00 -9.44 -6.51
C ALA A 83 9.55 -8.91 -6.45
N ILE A 84 9.01 -8.45 -7.59
CA ILE A 84 7.63 -7.95 -7.69
C ILE A 84 6.63 -9.06 -7.36
N ALA A 85 6.77 -10.25 -7.96
CA ALA A 85 5.86 -11.37 -7.74
C ALA A 85 5.86 -11.79 -6.27
N ALA A 86 7.05 -12.04 -5.69
CA ALA A 86 7.17 -12.47 -4.30
C ALA A 86 6.72 -11.38 -3.31
N GLY A 87 7.23 -10.16 -3.45
CA GLY A 87 6.94 -9.08 -2.52
C GLY A 87 5.51 -8.54 -2.63
N GLY A 88 4.98 -8.41 -3.84
CA GLY A 88 3.60 -7.99 -4.06
C GLY A 88 2.59 -9.01 -3.52
N THR A 89 2.85 -10.31 -3.74
CA THR A 89 2.03 -11.38 -3.17
C THR A 89 2.15 -11.41 -1.64
N ALA A 90 3.37 -11.28 -1.09
CA ALA A 90 3.57 -11.21 0.34
C ALA A 90 2.82 -10.01 0.97
N ALA A 91 2.85 -8.84 0.34
CA ALA A 91 2.12 -7.66 0.81
C ALA A 91 0.61 -7.91 0.88
N TRP A 92 0.03 -8.53 -0.15
CA TRP A 92 -1.38 -8.85 -0.19
C TRP A 92 -1.77 -9.93 0.83
N VAL A 93 -0.99 -11.03 0.92
CA VAL A 93 -1.25 -12.14 1.85
C VAL A 93 -1.11 -11.68 3.29
N LEU A 94 -0.02 -10.97 3.63
CA LEU A 94 0.24 -10.51 4.99
C LEU A 94 -0.77 -9.44 5.42
N ALA A 95 -1.21 -8.56 4.51
CA ALA A 95 -2.30 -7.64 4.83
C ALA A 95 -3.57 -8.41 5.24
N LYS A 96 -3.91 -9.50 4.56
CA LYS A 96 -5.04 -10.36 4.94
C LYS A 96 -4.81 -11.09 6.26
N ALA A 97 -3.60 -11.61 6.48
CA ALA A 97 -3.27 -12.35 7.70
C ALA A 97 -3.28 -11.47 8.96
N VAL A 98 -2.93 -10.19 8.84
CA VAL A 98 -2.95 -9.22 9.96
C VAL A 98 -4.37 -8.78 10.33
N LYS A 99 -5.32 -8.79 9.39
CA LYS A 99 -6.69 -8.31 9.62
C LYS A 99 -7.35 -8.90 10.87
N PRO A 100 -7.41 -10.22 11.08
CA PRO A 100 -8.03 -10.80 12.27
C PRO A 100 -7.26 -10.50 13.56
N MET A 101 -5.96 -10.17 13.47
CA MET A 101 -5.13 -9.89 14.66
C MET A 101 -5.44 -8.51 15.26
N VAL A 102 -5.84 -7.53 14.44
CA VAL A 102 -6.17 -6.16 14.89
C VAL A 102 -7.67 -6.01 15.08
N ASP A 103 -8.47 -6.75 14.31
CA ASP A 103 -9.93 -6.86 14.40
C ASP A 103 -10.68 -5.53 14.32
N ARG A 104 -10.20 -4.63 13.45
CA ARG A 104 -10.80 -3.31 13.26
C ARG A 104 -11.83 -3.32 12.15
N GLY A 105 -13.04 -2.86 12.46
CA GLY A 105 -14.13 -2.71 11.51
C GLY A 105 -13.83 -1.69 10.40
N ARG A 106 -14.53 -1.81 9.28
CA ARG A 106 -14.48 -0.84 8.17
C ARG A 106 -15.32 0.39 8.46
N PRO A 107 -15.09 1.52 7.75
CA PRO A 107 -15.85 2.76 7.95
C PRO A 107 -17.36 2.55 8.01
N ALA A 108 -17.94 1.84 7.05
CA ALA A 108 -19.39 1.61 7.00
C ALA A 108 -19.93 0.83 8.20
N SER A 109 -19.15 -0.06 8.80
CA SER A 109 -19.56 -0.83 9.98
C SER A 109 -19.41 -0.09 11.30
N VAL A 110 -18.61 0.99 11.34
CA VAL A 110 -18.26 1.69 12.59
C VAL A 110 -18.74 3.15 12.65
N LEU A 111 -19.01 3.78 11.50
CA LEU A 111 -19.43 5.18 11.43
C LEU A 111 -20.90 5.37 10.98
N GLY A 112 -21.50 4.37 10.36
CA GLY A 112 -22.91 4.37 9.92
C GLY A 112 -23.18 5.18 8.67
N ASP A 113 -22.72 6.43 8.58
CA ASP A 113 -22.94 7.34 7.45
C ASP A 113 -21.67 7.46 6.61
N VAL A 114 -21.57 6.64 5.58
CA VAL A 114 -20.40 6.52 4.71
C VAL A 114 -20.82 6.43 3.25
N SER A 115 -20.25 7.29 2.41
CA SER A 115 -20.38 7.19 0.96
C SER A 115 -19.56 6.01 0.42
N LEU A 116 -20.20 4.84 0.33
CA LEU A 116 -19.56 3.63 -0.19
C LEU A 116 -19.59 3.65 -1.72
N ARG A 117 -18.40 3.72 -2.35
CA ARG A 117 -18.24 3.77 -3.80
C ARG A 117 -17.50 2.53 -4.29
N GLY A 118 -18.23 1.44 -4.50
CA GLY A 118 -17.69 0.15 -4.94
C GLY A 118 -18.19 -1.03 -4.12
N ALA A 119 -17.65 -2.22 -4.38
CA ALA A 119 -18.03 -3.43 -3.66
C ALA A 119 -17.46 -3.45 -2.24
N GLU A 120 -18.23 -3.93 -1.28
CA GLU A 120 -17.73 -4.26 0.05
C GLU A 120 -16.71 -5.39 -0.01
N GLU A 121 -15.54 -5.19 0.57
CA GLU A 121 -14.44 -6.16 0.60
C GLU A 121 -14.30 -6.79 2.01
N GLY A 122 -15.35 -7.45 2.51
CA GLY A 122 -15.36 -8.04 3.86
C GLY A 122 -15.42 -7.01 4.98
N ASP A 123 -15.38 -7.46 6.23
CA ASP A 123 -15.71 -6.70 7.45
C ASP A 123 -14.50 -6.01 8.11
N LYS A 124 -13.27 -6.47 7.88
CA LYS A 124 -12.05 -5.97 8.55
C LYS A 124 -11.32 -4.91 7.71
N GLY A 125 -11.04 -3.76 8.33
CA GLY A 125 -10.35 -2.62 7.72
C GLY A 125 -8.82 -2.71 7.75
N PHE A 126 -8.24 -2.91 8.92
CA PHE A 126 -6.80 -2.80 9.14
C PHE A 126 -6.02 -4.09 8.85
N PRO A 127 -4.90 -4.03 8.15
CA PRO A 127 -4.40 -2.92 7.33
C PRO A 127 -4.99 -2.94 5.90
N SER A 128 -4.87 -1.82 5.17
CA SER A 128 -5.29 -1.73 3.77
C SER A 128 -4.39 -2.55 2.85
N GLY A 129 -4.95 -3.55 2.18
CA GLY A 129 -4.20 -4.37 1.20
C GLY A 129 -3.76 -3.58 -0.04
N HIS A 130 -4.60 -2.67 -0.55
CA HIS A 130 -4.26 -1.81 -1.68
C HIS A 130 -3.07 -0.89 -1.35
N ALA A 131 -3.08 -0.26 -0.17
CA ALA A 131 -1.97 0.57 0.28
C ALA A 131 -0.68 -0.26 0.46
N ALA A 132 -0.79 -1.49 0.96
CA ALA A 132 0.35 -2.39 1.12
C ALA A 132 0.96 -2.79 -0.24
N VAL A 133 0.15 -3.19 -1.21
CA VAL A 133 0.62 -3.56 -2.55
C VAL A 133 1.25 -2.37 -3.25
N SER A 134 0.60 -1.20 -3.28
CA SER A 134 1.12 -0.01 -3.96
C SER A 134 2.46 0.45 -3.38
N ALA A 135 2.60 0.49 -2.06
CA ALA A 135 3.85 0.86 -1.40
C ALA A 135 4.96 -0.18 -1.65
N ALA A 136 4.64 -1.48 -1.57
CA ALA A 136 5.62 -2.54 -1.84
C ALA A 136 6.14 -2.49 -3.28
N LEU A 137 5.25 -2.37 -4.27
CA LEU A 137 5.63 -2.23 -5.68
C LEU A 137 6.52 -1.01 -5.91
N THR A 138 6.15 0.14 -5.31
CA THR A 138 6.94 1.36 -5.41
C THR A 138 8.35 1.16 -4.89
N VAL A 139 8.51 0.60 -3.67
CA VAL A 139 9.83 0.37 -3.06
C VAL A 139 10.67 -0.61 -3.88
N MET A 140 10.07 -1.70 -4.39
CA MET A 140 10.79 -2.71 -5.18
C MET A 140 11.25 -2.18 -6.54
N VAL A 141 10.45 -1.37 -7.20
CA VAL A 141 10.79 -0.81 -8.52
C VAL A 141 11.72 0.40 -8.42
N TRP A 142 11.71 1.12 -7.29
CA TRP A 142 12.45 2.37 -7.08
C TRP A 142 13.91 2.34 -7.50
N PRO A 143 14.73 1.30 -7.16
CA PRO A 143 16.14 1.26 -7.54
C PRO A 143 16.38 1.23 -9.05
N SER A 144 15.41 0.73 -9.81
CA SER A 144 15.47 0.54 -11.26
C SER A 144 14.80 1.67 -12.05
N ALA A 145 14.04 2.54 -11.37
CA ALA A 145 13.26 3.59 -11.99
C ALA A 145 14.09 4.85 -12.28
N SER A 146 13.81 5.51 -13.40
CA SER A 146 14.32 6.86 -13.68
C SER A 146 13.67 7.89 -12.73
N THR A 147 14.21 9.10 -12.68
CA THR A 147 13.67 10.16 -11.79
C THR A 147 12.20 10.46 -12.05
N GLY A 148 11.79 10.56 -13.32
CA GLY A 148 10.37 10.79 -13.66
C GLY A 148 9.48 9.62 -13.20
N TRP A 149 9.91 8.37 -13.42
CA TRP A 149 9.17 7.21 -12.94
C TRP A 149 9.11 7.14 -11.41
N ARG A 150 10.15 7.55 -10.70
CA ARG A 150 10.11 7.64 -9.23
C ARG A 150 9.04 8.61 -8.74
N ALA A 151 8.95 9.79 -9.37
CA ALA A 151 7.91 10.76 -9.05
C ALA A 151 6.51 10.17 -9.27
N THR A 152 6.27 9.52 -10.42
CA THR A 152 5.00 8.84 -10.72
C THR A 152 4.67 7.75 -9.70
N LEU A 153 5.64 6.88 -9.38
CA LEU A 153 5.44 5.81 -8.41
C LEU A 153 5.15 6.35 -7.01
N ALA A 154 5.86 7.40 -6.58
CA ALA A 154 5.60 8.05 -5.30
C ALA A 154 4.21 8.69 -5.25
N ALA A 155 3.81 9.37 -6.33
CA ALA A 155 2.48 9.96 -6.44
C ALA A 155 1.38 8.88 -6.37
N LEU A 156 1.54 7.77 -7.09
CA LEU A 156 0.58 6.66 -7.05
C LEU A 156 0.53 6.00 -5.67
N ALA A 157 1.67 5.78 -5.02
CA ALA A 157 1.73 5.19 -3.68
C ALA A 157 1.08 6.08 -2.61
N GLY A 158 1.18 7.41 -2.75
CA GLY A 158 0.45 8.37 -1.90
C GLY A 158 -1.03 8.47 -2.25
N PHE A 159 -1.36 8.36 -3.54
CA PHE A 159 -2.74 8.50 -4.03
C PHE A 159 -3.62 7.28 -3.69
N VAL A 160 -3.09 6.06 -3.73
CA VAL A 160 -3.88 4.85 -3.42
C VAL A 160 -4.49 4.90 -2.02
N PRO A 161 -3.77 5.23 -0.93
CA PRO A 161 -4.34 5.46 0.40
C PRO A 161 -5.51 6.45 0.40
N PHE A 162 -5.34 7.60 -0.24
CA PHE A 162 -6.38 8.62 -0.40
C PHE A 162 -7.61 8.03 -1.11
N ALA A 163 -7.41 7.36 -2.24
CA ALA A 163 -8.49 6.75 -3.01
C ALA A 163 -9.27 5.69 -2.20
N ARG A 164 -8.59 4.95 -1.30
CA ARG A 164 -9.27 3.96 -0.43
C ARG A 164 -10.13 4.60 0.65
N MET A 165 -9.79 5.79 1.12
CA MET A 165 -10.67 6.59 1.99
C MET A 165 -11.83 7.18 1.19
N TYR A 166 -11.57 7.73 -0.01
CA TYR A 166 -12.59 8.27 -0.89
C TYR A 166 -13.70 7.27 -1.22
N VAL A 167 -13.33 6.04 -1.55
CA VAL A 167 -14.36 4.99 -1.84
C VAL A 167 -15.03 4.42 -0.59
N GLY A 168 -14.71 4.90 0.61
CA GLY A 168 -15.33 4.46 1.85
C GLY A 168 -14.83 3.12 2.39
N ALA A 169 -13.71 2.60 1.87
CA ALA A 169 -13.24 1.25 2.19
C ALA A 169 -12.36 1.16 3.43
N HIS A 170 -11.65 2.24 3.79
CA HIS A 170 -10.63 2.24 4.84
C HIS A 170 -10.57 3.56 5.61
N LEU A 171 -10.27 3.47 6.91
CA LEU A 171 -9.94 4.60 7.78
C LEU A 171 -8.47 5.03 7.62
N PRO A 172 -8.08 6.26 8.05
CA PRO A 172 -6.72 6.76 7.98
C PRO A 172 -5.65 5.81 8.53
N LEU A 173 -5.83 5.23 9.71
CA LEU A 173 -4.86 4.29 10.28
C LEU A 173 -4.73 2.99 9.46
N ASP A 174 -5.80 2.55 8.79
CA ASP A 174 -5.76 1.35 7.96
C ASP A 174 -4.82 1.54 6.76
N VAL A 175 -4.87 2.71 6.14
CA VAL A 175 -4.02 3.02 4.98
C VAL A 175 -2.59 3.33 5.39
N VAL A 176 -2.37 3.95 6.55
CA VAL A 176 -1.03 4.14 7.13
C VAL A 176 -0.39 2.79 7.44
N GLY A 177 -1.11 1.91 8.15
CA GLY A 177 -0.63 0.55 8.45
C GLY A 177 -0.35 -0.27 7.19
N GLY A 178 -1.23 -0.16 6.17
CA GLY A 178 -1.03 -0.81 4.89
C GLY A 178 0.22 -0.31 4.17
N SER A 179 0.39 1.01 4.03
CA SER A 179 1.58 1.60 3.41
C SER A 179 2.87 1.20 4.13
N ALA A 180 2.84 1.21 5.46
CA ALA A 180 3.96 0.79 6.31
C ALA A 180 4.34 -0.68 6.10
N LEU A 181 3.34 -1.58 6.03
CA LEU A 181 3.55 -2.99 5.69
C LEU A 181 4.20 -3.14 4.31
N GLY A 182 3.71 -2.40 3.31
CA GLY A 182 4.28 -2.41 1.97
C GLY A 182 5.72 -1.92 1.91
N VAL A 183 6.05 -0.84 2.62
CA VAL A 183 7.43 -0.32 2.74
C VAL A 183 8.34 -1.37 3.39
N ALA A 184 7.91 -2.00 4.48
CA ALA A 184 8.69 -3.04 5.15
C ALA A 184 8.98 -4.21 4.19
N ILE A 185 7.95 -4.74 3.52
CA ILE A 185 8.10 -5.88 2.61
C ILE A 185 8.98 -5.52 1.41
N GLY A 186 8.71 -4.40 0.75
CA GLY A 186 9.51 -3.94 -0.39
C GLY A 186 10.99 -3.77 -0.05
N SER A 187 11.27 -3.22 1.14
CA SER A 187 12.62 -3.05 1.64
C SER A 187 13.31 -4.39 1.95
N ALA A 188 12.60 -5.31 2.60
CA ALA A 188 13.11 -6.67 2.86
C ALA A 188 13.41 -7.44 1.56
N VAL A 189 12.53 -7.35 0.57
CA VAL A 189 12.73 -7.96 -0.74
C VAL A 189 13.93 -7.35 -1.47
N ASN A 190 14.11 -6.03 -1.43
CA ASN A 190 15.28 -5.38 -2.02
C ASN A 190 16.61 -5.76 -1.33
N LEU A 191 16.58 -6.15 -0.05
CA LEU A 191 17.74 -6.71 0.66
C LEU A 191 18.03 -8.15 0.21
N ALA A 192 16.97 -8.97 0.05
CA ALA A 192 17.10 -10.38 -0.30
C ALA A 192 17.37 -10.60 -1.80
N ILE A 193 16.75 -9.79 -2.66
CA ILE A 193 16.84 -9.88 -4.12
C ILE A 193 17.35 -8.55 -4.67
N PRO A 194 18.65 -8.25 -4.56
CA PRO A 194 19.19 -6.99 -5.07
C PRO A 194 18.95 -6.88 -6.59
N SER A 195 18.17 -5.87 -7.01
CA SER A 195 18.04 -5.52 -8.42
C SER A 195 19.36 -4.90 -8.88
N THR A 196 20.26 -5.70 -9.45
CA THR A 196 21.39 -5.16 -10.19
C THR A 196 20.86 -4.49 -11.44
N ARG A 197 21.24 -3.24 -11.73
CA ARG A 197 21.17 -2.73 -13.10
C ARG A 197 21.97 -3.72 -13.94
N LEU A 198 21.33 -4.33 -14.91
CA LEU A 198 22.08 -4.86 -16.03
C LEU A 198 22.63 -3.61 -16.72
N GLU A 199 23.94 -3.43 -16.66
CA GLU A 199 24.68 -2.52 -17.51
C GLU A 199 24.46 -2.90 -18.97
#